data_7fd05f3db6597861f6b47327c04a7f58
#
_entry.id   7fd05f3db6597861f6b47327c04a7f58
#
_cell.length_a   1.000
_cell.length_b   1.000
_cell.length_c   1.000
_cell.angle_alpha   90.00
_cell.angle_beta   90.00
_cell.angle_gamma   90.00
#
_symmetry.space_group_name_H-M   'P 1'
#
loop_
_entity.id
_entity.type
_entity.pdbx_description
1 polymer ?
#
loop_
_entity_poly.entity_id
_entity_poly.type
_entity_poly.pdbx_seq_one_letter_code
_entity_poly.pdbx_strand_id
1 'polypeptide(L)'
;MCAAAKMSKTQQLKERWEEGELDCGSITPEFIKGLSPRELGMLGELIAIDYFNERGYALLEQGYRCSEGEADLVLLDELDDVVVMAEVKTRRVALDCDTRVFPEEAVNAQKQR
;
A
#
# COMPACT_ATOMS: atom_id res chain seq x y z
N MET A 1 15.33 -28.66 14.04
CA MET A 1 14.44 -27.55 13.91
C MET A 1 15.06 -26.42 13.13
N CYS A 2 14.40 -26.01 12.11
CA CYS A 2 14.90 -24.89 11.33
C CYS A 2 14.80 -23.60 12.10
N ALA A 3 15.87 -22.85 12.10
CA ALA A 3 15.77 -21.48 12.53
C ALA A 3 14.79 -20.78 11.60
N ALA A 4 13.79 -20.17 12.16
CA ALA A 4 12.87 -19.40 11.37
C ALA A 4 13.66 -18.32 10.62
N ALA A 5 13.42 -18.20 9.35
CA ALA A 5 14.02 -17.14 8.58
C ALA A 5 13.57 -15.81 9.21
N LYS A 6 14.53 -14.92 9.38
CA LYS A 6 14.24 -13.62 9.94
C LYS A 6 13.36 -12.87 8.96
N MET A 7 12.18 -12.50 9.38
CA MET A 7 11.27 -11.75 8.52
C MET A 7 11.79 -10.34 8.32
N SER A 8 11.65 -9.84 7.09
CA SER A 8 11.99 -8.46 6.81
C SER A 8 11.04 -7.53 7.57
N LYS A 9 11.46 -6.30 7.77
CA LYS A 9 10.63 -5.32 8.45
C LYS A 9 9.35 -5.04 7.69
N THR A 10 9.40 -5.10 6.37
CA THR A 10 8.19 -4.91 5.55
C THR A 10 7.21 -6.04 5.75
N GLN A 11 7.69 -7.27 5.85
CA GLN A 11 6.83 -8.42 6.11
C GLN A 11 6.22 -8.35 7.50
N GLN A 12 6.99 -7.93 8.49
CA GLN A 12 6.48 -7.75 9.85
C GLN A 12 5.38 -6.69 9.89
N LEU A 13 5.59 -5.60 9.17
CA LEU A 13 4.61 -4.53 9.08
C LEU A 13 3.31 -5.03 8.47
N LYS A 14 3.42 -5.79 7.39
CA LYS A 14 2.27 -6.36 6.71
C LYS A 14 1.48 -7.29 7.63
N GLU A 15 2.17 -8.16 8.35
CA GLU A 15 1.52 -9.09 9.26
C GLU A 15 0.81 -8.37 10.40
N ARG A 16 1.43 -7.35 10.97
CA ARG A 16 0.81 -6.57 12.02
C ARG A 16 -0.46 -5.87 11.52
N TRP A 17 -0.43 -5.40 10.29
CA TRP A 17 -1.60 -4.79 9.68
C TRP A 17 -2.72 -5.80 9.48
N GLU A 18 -2.39 -6.97 8.95
CA GLU A 18 -3.38 -8.02 8.68
C GLU A 18 -3.96 -8.60 9.96
N GLU A 19 -3.19 -8.63 11.03
CA GLU A 19 -3.65 -9.11 12.33
C GLU A 19 -4.45 -8.06 13.12
N GLY A 20 -4.53 -6.86 12.60
CA GLY A 20 -5.26 -5.79 13.26
C GLY A 20 -4.47 -5.05 14.34
N GLU A 21 -3.18 -5.34 14.48
CA GLU A 21 -2.33 -4.63 15.44
C GLU A 21 -2.00 -3.21 14.98
N LEU A 22 -2.01 -2.99 13.67
CA LEU A 22 -1.81 -1.67 13.07
C LEU A 22 -3.05 -1.30 12.28
N ASP A 23 -3.49 -0.08 12.44
CA ASP A 23 -4.56 0.49 11.65
C ASP A 23 -4.27 1.97 11.40
N CYS A 24 -5.17 2.66 10.73
CA CYS A 24 -4.96 4.06 10.42
C CYS A 24 -4.80 4.91 11.67
N GLY A 25 -5.43 4.52 12.78
CA GLY A 25 -5.30 5.24 14.04
C GLY A 25 -3.94 5.09 14.71
N SER A 26 -3.20 4.02 14.35
CA SER A 26 -1.88 3.78 14.90
C SER A 26 -0.79 4.57 14.18
N ILE A 27 -1.11 5.18 13.05
CA ILE A 27 -0.13 5.87 12.23
C ILE A 27 0.01 7.30 12.71
N THR A 28 1.10 7.54 13.43
CA THR A 28 1.41 8.85 13.95
C THR A 28 2.65 9.40 13.23
N PRO A 29 2.91 10.71 13.31
CA PRO A 29 4.15 11.25 12.74
C PRO A 29 5.40 10.57 13.29
N GLU A 30 5.41 10.22 14.56
CA GLU A 30 6.54 9.52 15.17
C GLU A 30 6.72 8.13 14.57
N PHE A 31 5.62 7.42 14.37
CA PHE A 31 5.65 6.11 13.75
C PHE A 31 6.26 6.19 12.35
N ILE A 32 5.79 7.15 11.56
CA ILE A 32 6.26 7.34 10.19
C ILE A 32 7.75 7.70 10.14
N LYS A 33 8.20 8.52 11.08
CA LYS A 33 9.60 8.92 11.13
C LYS A 33 10.55 7.74 11.27
N GLY A 34 10.11 6.70 11.94
CA GLY A 34 10.93 5.51 12.14
C GLY A 34 10.97 4.54 10.97
N LEU A 35 10.18 4.78 9.94
CA LEU A 35 10.09 3.87 8.82
C LEU A 35 11.15 4.17 7.76
N SER A 36 11.72 3.10 7.20
CA SER A 36 12.56 3.20 6.01
C SER A 36 11.67 3.51 4.80
N PRO A 37 12.28 3.96 3.68
CA PRO A 37 11.48 4.15 2.45
C PRO A 37 10.72 2.90 2.03
N ARG A 38 11.30 1.73 2.21
CA ARG A 38 10.67 0.47 1.90
C ARG A 38 9.46 0.20 2.78
N GLU A 39 9.63 0.43 4.07
CA GLU A 39 8.54 0.26 5.03
C GLU A 39 7.42 1.25 4.76
N LEU A 40 7.78 2.48 4.45
CA LEU A 40 6.82 3.50 4.12
C LEU A 40 6.00 3.11 2.87
N GLY A 41 6.68 2.59 1.85
CA GLY A 41 6.02 2.11 0.64
C GLY A 41 5.06 0.98 0.94
N MET A 42 5.47 0.01 1.77
CA MET A 42 4.60 -1.09 2.17
C MET A 42 3.37 -0.59 2.91
N LEU A 43 3.56 0.35 3.83
CA LEU A 43 2.44 0.93 4.56
C LEU A 43 1.44 1.59 3.61
N GLY A 44 1.94 2.33 2.63
CA GLY A 44 1.07 2.94 1.61
C GLY A 44 0.27 1.92 0.84
N GLU A 45 0.89 0.80 0.48
CA GLU A 45 0.18 -0.27 -0.23
C GLU A 45 -0.90 -0.89 0.65
N LEU A 46 -0.62 -1.11 1.92
CA LEU A 46 -1.61 -1.68 2.85
C LEU A 46 -2.82 -0.76 3.00
N ILE A 47 -2.57 0.52 3.13
CA ILE A 47 -3.65 1.51 3.21
C ILE A 47 -4.46 1.51 1.92
N ALA A 48 -3.79 1.44 0.79
CA ALA A 48 -4.46 1.42 -0.50
C ALA A 48 -5.33 0.17 -0.68
N ILE A 49 -4.85 -0.98 -0.24
CA ILE A 49 -5.63 -2.21 -0.31
C ILE A 49 -6.93 -2.07 0.47
N ASP A 50 -6.86 -1.56 1.69
CA ASP A 50 -8.06 -1.35 2.50
C ASP A 50 -9.00 -0.35 1.84
N TYR A 51 -8.45 0.71 1.28
CA TYR A 51 -9.22 1.72 0.57
C TYR A 51 -10.02 1.09 -0.58
N PHE A 52 -9.36 0.26 -1.38
CA PHE A 52 -10.02 -0.39 -2.50
C PHE A 52 -11.02 -1.44 -2.06
N ASN A 53 -10.67 -2.21 -1.02
CA ASN A 53 -11.60 -3.22 -0.50
C ASN A 53 -12.91 -2.61 -0.04
N GLU A 54 -12.85 -1.46 0.61
CA GLU A 54 -14.03 -0.75 1.07
C GLU A 54 -14.92 -0.27 -0.08
N ARG A 55 -14.36 -0.18 -1.27
CA ARG A 55 -15.06 0.31 -2.46
C ARG A 55 -15.46 -0.79 -3.43
N GLY A 56 -15.39 -2.04 -2.98
CA GLY A 56 -15.84 -3.16 -3.79
C GLY A 56 -14.79 -3.74 -4.73
N TYR A 57 -13.52 -3.46 -4.49
CA TYR A 57 -12.44 -4.06 -5.25
C TYR A 57 -11.85 -5.22 -4.46
N ALA A 58 -11.56 -6.31 -5.16
CA ALA A 58 -10.88 -7.44 -4.56
C ALA A 58 -9.41 -7.44 -4.98
N LEU A 59 -8.52 -7.67 -4.04
CA LEU A 59 -7.11 -7.77 -4.35
C LEU A 59 -6.81 -9.13 -4.98
N LEU A 60 -6.28 -9.12 -6.20
CA LEU A 60 -5.89 -10.33 -6.89
C LEU A 60 -4.43 -10.65 -6.68
N GLU A 61 -3.57 -9.65 -6.76
CA GLU A 61 -2.15 -9.86 -6.60
C GLU A 61 -1.46 -8.58 -6.12
N GLN A 62 -0.40 -8.75 -5.37
CA GLN A 62 0.44 -7.67 -4.90
C GLN A 62 1.85 -7.87 -5.45
N GLY A 63 2.45 -6.79 -5.97
CA GLY A 63 3.78 -6.87 -6.53
C GLY A 63 3.83 -7.61 -7.86
N TYR A 64 2.90 -7.32 -8.75
CA TYR A 64 2.83 -7.96 -10.06
C TYR A 64 3.94 -7.45 -10.98
N ARG A 65 4.59 -8.38 -11.67
CA ARG A 65 5.61 -8.08 -12.66
C ARG A 65 5.42 -8.93 -13.90
N CYS A 66 5.58 -8.30 -15.05
CA CYS A 66 5.58 -8.99 -16.32
C CYS A 66 6.54 -8.30 -17.27
N SER A 67 6.72 -8.85 -18.48
CA SER A 67 7.62 -8.28 -19.47
C SER A 67 7.23 -6.87 -19.91
N GLU A 68 5.98 -6.51 -19.71
CA GLU A 68 5.45 -5.22 -20.17
C GLU A 68 5.39 -4.17 -19.07
N GLY A 69 5.72 -4.53 -17.84
CA GLY A 69 5.73 -3.59 -16.75
C GLY A 69 5.45 -4.21 -15.39
N GLU A 70 5.24 -3.35 -14.43
CA GLU A 70 4.99 -3.73 -13.05
C GLU A 70 3.77 -3.00 -12.52
N ALA A 71 3.08 -3.63 -11.58
CA ALA A 71 2.00 -2.98 -10.84
C ALA A 71 2.15 -3.35 -9.36
N ASP A 72 1.94 -2.39 -8.49
CA ASP A 72 1.98 -2.65 -7.05
C ASP A 72 0.80 -3.49 -6.61
N LEU A 73 -0.36 -3.21 -7.17
CA LEU A 73 -1.59 -3.94 -6.85
C LEU A 73 -2.32 -4.30 -8.14
N VAL A 74 -2.84 -5.51 -8.18
CA VAL A 74 -3.78 -5.93 -9.22
C VAL A 74 -5.10 -6.22 -8.52
N LEU A 75 -6.14 -5.52 -8.93
CA LEU A 75 -7.43 -5.56 -8.26
C LEU A 75 -8.53 -5.91 -9.26
N LEU A 76 -9.61 -6.46 -8.73
CA LEU A 76 -10.79 -6.73 -9.52
C LEU A 76 -11.91 -5.81 -9.06
N ASP A 77 -12.44 -5.03 -9.98
CA ASP A 77 -13.66 -4.26 -9.74
C ASP A 77 -14.82 -5.24 -9.91
N GLU A 78 -15.37 -5.68 -8.80
CA GLU A 78 -16.38 -6.73 -8.81
C GLU A 78 -17.72 -6.28 -9.40
N LEU A 79 -17.98 -5.00 -9.42
CA LEU A 79 -19.23 -4.48 -10.00
C LEU A 79 -19.17 -4.48 -11.52
N ASP A 80 -18.06 -4.02 -12.07
CA ASP A 80 -17.90 -3.87 -13.50
C ASP A 80 -17.13 -5.01 -14.15
N ASP A 81 -16.61 -5.93 -13.34
CA ASP A 81 -15.81 -7.06 -13.79
C ASP A 81 -14.58 -6.60 -14.59
N VAL A 82 -13.90 -5.60 -14.07
CA VAL A 82 -12.75 -4.98 -14.71
C VAL A 82 -11.52 -5.15 -13.82
N VAL A 83 -10.40 -5.55 -14.44
CA VAL A 83 -9.13 -5.63 -13.73
C VAL A 83 -8.48 -4.25 -13.71
N VAL A 84 -8.06 -3.84 -12.52
CA VAL A 84 -7.42 -2.55 -12.30
C VAL A 84 -5.99 -2.80 -11.85
N MET A 85 -5.04 -2.19 -12.54
CA MET A 85 -3.64 -2.23 -12.14
C MET A 85 -3.28 -0.89 -11.53
N ALA A 86 -2.86 -0.92 -10.27
CA ALA A 86 -2.62 0.28 -9.50
C ALA A 86 -1.16 0.39 -9.11
N GLU A 87 -0.64 1.60 -9.20
CA GLU A 87 0.67 1.94 -8.68
C GLU A 87 0.46 2.87 -7.49
N VAL A 88 1.08 2.53 -6.36
CA VAL A 88 0.92 3.27 -5.12
C VAL A 88 2.21 4.02 -4.83
N LYS A 89 2.09 5.33 -4.65
CA LYS A 89 3.23 6.16 -4.27
C LYS A 89 2.97 6.79 -2.92
N THR A 90 3.94 6.60 -2.04
CA THR A 90 3.86 7.15 -0.69
C THR A 90 5.03 8.10 -0.49
N ARG A 91 4.74 9.31 -0.06
CA ARG A 91 5.75 10.33 0.12
C ARG A 91 5.65 10.94 1.50
N ARG A 92 6.79 11.29 2.04
CA ARG A 92 6.83 12.10 3.24
C ARG A 92 6.68 13.55 2.85
N VAL A 93 5.75 14.20 3.52
CA VAL A 93 5.55 15.63 3.31
C VAL A 93 5.90 16.32 4.61
N ALA A 94 6.78 17.31 4.55
CA ALA A 94 7.07 18.12 5.71
C ALA A 94 5.81 18.92 6.05
N LEU A 95 5.40 18.82 7.30
CA LEU A 95 4.23 19.56 7.76
C LEU A 95 4.65 20.99 8.10
N ASP A 96 5.11 21.69 7.10
CA ASP A 96 5.32 23.12 7.24
C ASP A 96 4.01 23.83 7.08
N CYS A 97 3.89 24.94 7.74
CA CYS A 97 2.65 25.67 7.81
C CYS A 97 2.08 26.12 6.46
N ASP A 98 2.82 25.98 5.39
CA ASP A 98 2.37 26.41 4.08
C ASP A 98 2.03 25.30 3.14
N THR A 99 1.95 24.10 3.63
CA THR A 99 1.74 22.98 2.73
C THR A 99 0.30 22.84 2.38
N ARG A 100 -0.03 23.36 1.25
CA ARG A 100 -1.26 23.01 0.58
C ARG A 100 -1.02 21.98 -0.49
N VAL A 101 0.08 21.27 -0.39
CA VAL A 101 0.37 20.23 -1.36
C VAL A 101 -0.32 18.97 -0.90
N PHE A 102 -1.37 18.63 -1.59
CA PHE A 102 -2.00 17.33 -1.41
C PHE A 102 -1.32 16.36 -2.34
N PRO A 103 -0.96 15.17 -1.87
CA PRO A 103 -0.44 14.16 -2.77
C PRO A 103 -1.59 13.63 -3.63
N GLU A 104 -1.96 14.40 -4.63
CA GLU A 104 -3.07 14.08 -5.51
C GLU A 104 -2.86 12.79 -6.27
N GLU A 105 -1.62 12.34 -6.35
CA GLU A 105 -1.25 11.18 -7.12
C GLU A 105 -0.72 10.06 -6.27
N ALA A 106 -1.16 9.98 -5.02
CA ALA A 106 -0.74 8.90 -4.14
C ALA A 106 -1.13 7.53 -4.68
N VAL A 107 -2.22 7.47 -5.42
CA VAL A 107 -2.68 6.23 -6.05
C VAL A 107 -3.08 6.52 -7.48
N ASN A 108 -2.39 5.87 -8.42
CA ASN A 108 -2.76 5.89 -9.83
C ASN A 108 -3.28 4.51 -10.21
N ALA A 109 -4.43 4.48 -10.86
CA ALA A 109 -5.02 3.23 -11.30
C ALA A 109 -5.43 3.33 -12.76
N GLN A 110 -5.09 2.30 -13.51
CA GLN A 110 -5.50 2.17 -14.89
C GLN A 110 -6.40 0.95 -15.02
N LYS A 111 -7.55 1.15 -15.64
CA LYS A 111 -8.48 0.06 -15.86
C LYS A 111 -8.16 -0.64 -17.16
N GLN A 112 -8.14 -1.96 -17.11
CA GLN A 112 -7.96 -2.80 -18.28
C GLN A 112 -9.10 -3.79 -18.38
N ARG A 113 -9.56 -3.96 -19.56
CA ARG A 113 -10.66 -4.89 -19.83
C ARG A 113 -10.18 -6.10 -20.59
#